data_8e085654e45aac3d79e2b5dd2563b2b3
#
_entry.id   8e085654e45aac3d79e2b5dd2563b2b3
#
_cell.length_a   1.000
_cell.length_b   1.000
_cell.length_c   1.000
_cell.angle_alpha   90.00
_cell.angle_beta   90.00
_cell.angle_gamma   90.00
#
_symmetry.space_group_name_H-M   'P 1'
#
loop_
_entity.id
_entity.type
_entity.pdbx_description
1 polymer ?
#
loop_
_entity_poly.entity_id
_entity_poly.type
_entity_poly.pdbx_seq_one_letter_code
_entity_poly.pdbx_strand_id
1 'polypeptide(L)'
;MAPSFGIAFGGGGARGLAHIHVIEALDELGIKPVAIAGSSIGAIMGAGMASGMTGKEIHDYARSILGRRAQVASRMWRARPGTIAEAMQGGIRVSQFNVERILKAFLPEAIPETFAELKIPLKVTATDYFGHKLAVFEDGDLHSALAASAAIPAVFRPVTRDGRLLIDGGIYNPVPFDLIENDADIIIGVDVVGAPEEADRKQPTSVDLMFGATQLMMQSITANKLKQCRPDILVRPAVSRYRVLDFLKIDALMNETVDIKDELKRQVEKVVEARNNAAIKRRRGKQVG
;
A
#
# COMPACT_ATOMS: atom_id res chain seq x y z
N MET A 1 -10.35 -28.49 -2.55
CA MET A 1 -10.83 -27.11 -2.61
C MET A 1 -9.74 -26.29 -3.24
N ALA A 2 -10.06 -25.23 -3.99
CA ALA A 2 -9.07 -24.29 -4.46
C ALA A 2 -8.42 -23.57 -3.27
N PRO A 3 -7.13 -23.20 -3.33
CA PRO A 3 -6.47 -22.49 -2.24
C PRO A 3 -7.04 -21.08 -2.07
N SER A 4 -7.12 -20.62 -0.82
CA SER A 4 -7.45 -19.23 -0.49
C SER A 4 -6.21 -18.34 -0.64
N PHE A 5 -6.42 -17.06 -0.95
CA PHE A 5 -5.34 -16.07 -1.15
C PHE A 5 -5.46 -14.92 -0.15
N GLY A 6 -4.32 -14.52 0.40
CA GLY A 6 -4.16 -13.27 1.14
C GLY A 6 -3.20 -12.35 0.40
N ILE A 7 -3.42 -11.03 0.46
CA ILE A 7 -2.55 -10.07 -0.20
C ILE A 7 -2.11 -8.93 0.73
N ALA A 8 -0.82 -8.62 0.72
CA ALA A 8 -0.23 -7.52 1.45
C ALA A 8 0.35 -6.47 0.49
N PHE A 9 -0.20 -5.27 0.53
CA PHE A 9 0.24 -4.12 -0.26
C PHE A 9 1.20 -3.25 0.54
N GLY A 10 2.43 -3.11 0.05
CA GLY A 10 3.46 -2.30 0.68
C GLY A 10 3.29 -0.80 0.50
N GLY A 11 3.94 -0.04 1.38
CA GLY A 11 4.07 1.41 1.28
C GLY A 11 5.12 1.83 0.24
N GLY A 12 4.98 3.03 -0.34
CA GLY A 12 5.94 3.53 -1.33
C GLY A 12 5.55 4.84 -2.00
N GLY A 13 4.50 5.52 -1.53
CA GLY A 13 3.97 6.74 -2.14
C GLY A 13 3.51 6.50 -3.58
N ALA A 14 3.88 7.36 -4.52
CA ALA A 14 3.47 7.26 -5.93
C ALA A 14 3.84 5.92 -6.60
N ARG A 15 4.92 5.27 -6.15
CA ARG A 15 5.31 3.93 -6.64
C ARG A 15 4.26 2.86 -6.39
N GLY A 16 3.40 3.07 -5.37
CA GLY A 16 2.28 2.19 -5.09
C GLY A 16 1.16 2.20 -6.14
N LEU A 17 1.21 3.06 -7.14
CA LEU A 17 0.33 2.94 -8.31
C LEU A 17 0.54 1.62 -9.05
N ALA A 18 1.73 0.99 -8.95
CA ALA A 18 1.98 -0.34 -9.49
C ALA A 18 1.13 -1.46 -8.86
N HIS A 19 0.57 -1.26 -7.66
CA HIS A 19 -0.39 -2.19 -7.06
C HIS A 19 -1.62 -2.42 -7.95
N ILE A 20 -1.99 -1.43 -8.77
CA ILE A 20 -3.13 -1.52 -9.70
C ILE A 20 -2.96 -2.74 -10.63
N HIS A 21 -1.77 -2.94 -11.20
CA HIS A 21 -1.50 -4.10 -12.07
C HIS A 21 -1.62 -5.44 -11.34
N VAL A 22 -1.25 -5.46 -10.05
CA VAL A 22 -1.42 -6.65 -9.22
C VAL A 22 -2.90 -6.96 -9.03
N ILE A 23 -3.71 -5.94 -8.73
CA ILE A 23 -5.17 -6.10 -8.58
C ILE A 23 -5.80 -6.53 -9.90
N GLU A 24 -5.44 -5.89 -11.03
CA GLU A 24 -5.89 -6.29 -12.37
C GLU A 24 -5.55 -7.75 -12.69
N ALA A 25 -4.33 -8.20 -12.35
CA ALA A 25 -3.93 -9.59 -12.58
C ALA A 25 -4.75 -10.58 -11.74
N LEU A 26 -5.08 -10.23 -10.50
CA LEU A 26 -5.95 -11.06 -9.64
C LEU A 26 -7.38 -11.10 -10.17
N ASP A 27 -7.91 -9.97 -10.65
CA ASP A 27 -9.23 -9.90 -11.30
C ASP A 27 -9.28 -10.80 -12.55
N GLU A 28 -8.24 -10.74 -13.39
CA GLU A 28 -8.13 -11.57 -14.61
C GLU A 28 -8.02 -13.07 -14.29
N LEU A 29 -7.41 -13.43 -13.15
CA LEU A 29 -7.35 -14.80 -12.64
C LEU A 29 -8.64 -15.24 -11.92
N GLY A 30 -9.58 -14.33 -11.68
CA GLY A 30 -10.78 -14.58 -10.88
C GLY A 30 -10.48 -14.82 -9.39
N ILE A 31 -9.31 -14.36 -8.91
CA ILE A 31 -8.88 -14.53 -7.52
C ILE A 31 -9.41 -13.39 -6.67
N LYS A 32 -10.22 -13.73 -5.67
CA LYS A 32 -10.66 -12.81 -4.61
C LYS A 32 -9.93 -13.16 -3.32
N PRO A 33 -9.09 -12.27 -2.78
CA PRO A 33 -8.42 -12.55 -1.51
C PRO A 33 -9.42 -12.62 -0.36
N VAL A 34 -9.11 -13.45 0.62
CA VAL A 34 -9.90 -13.59 1.86
C VAL A 34 -9.41 -12.67 2.97
N ALA A 35 -8.20 -12.12 2.83
CA ALA A 35 -7.60 -11.16 3.76
C ALA A 35 -6.67 -10.20 2.99
N ILE A 36 -6.70 -8.93 3.39
CA ILE A 36 -5.84 -7.89 2.83
C ILE A 36 -5.12 -7.19 3.98
N ALA A 37 -3.81 -6.90 3.80
CA ALA A 37 -3.08 -5.99 4.68
C ALA A 37 -2.45 -4.87 3.85
N GLY A 38 -2.38 -3.66 4.39
CA GLY A 38 -1.84 -2.54 3.66
C GLY A 38 -1.08 -1.54 4.53
N SER A 39 -0.04 -0.93 3.96
CA SER A 39 0.73 0.15 4.56
C SER A 39 0.75 1.36 3.63
N SER A 40 0.47 2.56 4.16
CA SER A 40 0.53 3.81 3.40
C SER A 40 -0.34 3.76 2.13
N ILE A 41 0.21 4.06 0.95
CA ILE A 41 -0.49 3.90 -0.34
C ILE A 41 -1.04 2.48 -0.52
N GLY A 42 -0.36 1.46 -0.01
CA GLY A 42 -0.82 0.08 -0.06
C GLY A 42 -2.11 -0.14 0.74
N ALA A 43 -2.31 0.58 1.85
CA ALA A 43 -3.57 0.55 2.59
C ALA A 43 -4.72 1.18 1.78
N ILE A 44 -4.45 2.25 1.04
CA ILE A 44 -5.43 2.92 0.17
C ILE A 44 -5.83 1.99 -0.99
N MET A 45 -4.86 1.36 -1.66
CA MET A 45 -5.13 0.39 -2.73
C MET A 45 -5.87 -0.84 -2.21
N GLY A 46 -5.46 -1.33 -1.03
CA GLY A 46 -6.15 -2.41 -0.33
C GLY A 46 -7.58 -2.07 0.04
N ALA A 47 -7.86 -0.83 0.48
CA ALA A 47 -9.21 -0.37 0.78
C ALA A 47 -10.09 -0.33 -0.48
N GLY A 48 -9.56 0.13 -1.62
CA GLY A 48 -10.25 0.09 -2.91
C GLY A 48 -10.63 -1.34 -3.29
N MET A 49 -9.69 -2.28 -3.24
CA MET A 49 -9.94 -3.70 -3.51
C MET A 49 -10.92 -4.31 -2.48
N ALA A 50 -10.76 -4.01 -1.19
CA ALA A 50 -11.63 -4.52 -0.13
C ALA A 50 -13.07 -4.01 -0.24
N SER A 51 -13.27 -2.82 -0.81
CA SER A 51 -14.59 -2.26 -1.13
C SER A 51 -15.24 -2.93 -2.34
N GLY A 52 -14.48 -3.78 -3.07
CA GLY A 52 -14.93 -4.51 -4.25
C GLY A 52 -14.73 -3.78 -5.55
N MET A 53 -13.89 -2.75 -5.59
CA MET A 53 -13.43 -2.14 -6.83
C MET A 53 -12.50 -3.09 -7.57
N THR A 54 -12.66 -3.19 -8.87
CA THR A 54 -11.72 -3.88 -9.77
C THR A 54 -10.46 -3.04 -9.97
N GLY A 55 -9.36 -3.69 -10.36
CA GLY A 55 -8.12 -2.99 -10.72
C GLY A 55 -8.34 -1.97 -11.82
N LYS A 56 -9.21 -2.27 -12.81
CA LYS A 56 -9.58 -1.32 -13.86
C LYS A 56 -10.29 -0.09 -13.31
N GLU A 57 -11.25 -0.25 -12.40
CA GLU A 57 -11.97 0.88 -11.78
C GLU A 57 -11.03 1.75 -10.95
N ILE A 58 -10.10 1.12 -10.19
CA ILE A 58 -9.06 1.85 -9.42
C ILE A 58 -8.13 2.61 -10.38
N HIS A 59 -7.72 1.99 -11.50
CA HIS A 59 -6.89 2.61 -12.52
C HIS A 59 -7.57 3.83 -13.15
N ASP A 60 -8.80 3.64 -13.65
CA ASP A 60 -9.56 4.70 -14.31
C ASP A 60 -9.80 5.88 -13.35
N TYR A 61 -10.11 5.59 -12.08
CA TYR A 61 -10.27 6.60 -11.04
C TYR A 61 -8.94 7.34 -10.77
N ALA A 62 -7.86 6.62 -10.51
CA ALA A 62 -6.56 7.21 -10.24
C ALA A 62 -6.11 8.10 -11.41
N ARG A 63 -6.25 7.63 -12.65
CA ARG A 63 -5.92 8.38 -13.86
C ARG A 63 -6.79 9.61 -14.04
N SER A 64 -8.09 9.52 -13.74
CA SER A 64 -9.01 10.66 -13.82
C SER A 64 -8.59 11.81 -12.90
N ILE A 65 -8.00 11.50 -11.74
CA ILE A 65 -7.59 12.48 -10.74
C ILE A 65 -6.15 12.94 -10.97
N LEU A 66 -5.22 11.99 -11.16
CA LEU A 66 -3.78 12.26 -11.17
C LEU A 66 -3.25 12.58 -12.56
N GLY A 67 -3.96 12.18 -13.62
CA GLY A 67 -3.55 12.42 -15.00
C GLY A 67 -3.58 13.89 -15.44
N ARG A 68 -4.20 14.78 -14.68
CA ARG A 68 -4.33 16.21 -15.04
C ARG A 68 -3.92 17.10 -13.87
N ARG A 69 -2.83 17.88 -14.05
CA ARG A 69 -2.33 18.84 -13.04
C ARG A 69 -3.41 19.78 -12.50
N ALA A 70 -4.31 20.24 -13.37
CA ALA A 70 -5.41 21.14 -12.99
C ALA A 70 -6.39 20.48 -12.02
N GLN A 71 -6.68 19.18 -12.16
CA GLN A 71 -7.56 18.44 -11.25
C GLN A 71 -6.89 18.22 -9.88
N VAL A 72 -5.62 17.85 -9.87
CA VAL A 72 -4.84 17.75 -8.64
C VAL A 72 -4.82 19.09 -7.92
N ALA A 73 -4.52 20.19 -8.63
CA ALA A 73 -4.50 21.54 -8.07
C ALA A 73 -5.88 21.96 -7.50
N SER A 74 -6.98 21.65 -8.20
CA SER A 74 -8.34 21.94 -7.74
C SER A 74 -8.68 21.17 -6.47
N ARG A 75 -8.33 19.87 -6.37
CA ARG A 75 -8.58 19.04 -5.18
C ARG A 75 -7.72 19.48 -4.00
N MET A 76 -6.44 19.79 -4.25
CA MET A 76 -5.54 20.35 -3.23
C MET A 76 -6.04 21.70 -2.72
N TRP A 77 -6.61 22.54 -3.60
CA TRP A 77 -7.21 23.80 -3.20
C TRP A 77 -8.41 23.60 -2.24
N ARG A 78 -9.28 22.63 -2.54
CA ARG A 78 -10.43 22.29 -1.67
C ARG A 78 -9.99 21.70 -0.32
N ALA A 79 -8.84 21.02 -0.28
CA ALA A 79 -8.28 20.44 0.95
C ALA A 79 -7.56 21.47 1.85
N ARG A 80 -7.48 22.75 1.46
CA ARG A 80 -6.86 23.82 2.27
C ARG A 80 -7.69 24.13 3.53
N PRO A 81 -7.05 24.64 4.60
CA PRO A 81 -7.79 25.15 5.77
C PRO A 81 -8.78 26.24 5.37
N GLY A 82 -10.01 26.14 5.87
CA GLY A 82 -11.08 27.11 5.56
C GLY A 82 -10.91 28.46 6.27
N THR A 83 -10.13 28.50 7.38
CA THR A 83 -9.94 29.68 8.21
C THR A 83 -8.49 29.89 8.63
N ILE A 84 -8.12 31.18 8.87
CA ILE A 84 -6.80 31.55 9.41
C ILE A 84 -6.57 30.91 10.79
N ALA A 85 -7.63 30.79 11.61
CA ALA A 85 -7.57 30.17 12.93
C ALA A 85 -7.17 28.69 12.84
N GLU A 86 -7.72 27.93 11.88
CA GLU A 86 -7.32 26.54 11.63
C GLU A 86 -5.87 26.42 11.13
N ALA A 87 -5.42 27.39 10.32
CA ALA A 87 -4.04 27.45 9.87
C ALA A 87 -3.06 27.74 11.05
N MET A 88 -3.50 28.54 12.02
CA MET A 88 -2.68 28.92 13.21
C MET A 88 -2.67 27.85 14.31
N GLN A 89 -3.71 27.02 14.46
CA GLN A 89 -3.74 25.92 15.46
C GLN A 89 -2.62 24.89 15.26
N GLY A 90 -1.98 24.86 14.10
CA GLY A 90 -0.83 24.01 13.79
C GLY A 90 0.54 24.57 14.20
N GLY A 91 0.63 25.77 14.84
CA GLY A 91 1.91 26.45 15.14
C GLY A 91 2.66 26.82 13.85
N ILE A 92 3.99 27.10 13.98
CA ILE A 92 4.89 27.47 12.85
C ILE A 92 5.05 26.36 11.79
N ARG A 93 4.27 25.27 11.84
CA ARG A 93 4.28 24.15 10.89
C ARG A 93 3.46 24.44 9.61
N VAL A 94 3.65 25.62 9.04
CA VAL A 94 2.88 26.14 7.88
C VAL A 94 3.04 25.29 6.60
N SER A 95 3.97 24.34 6.55
CA SER A 95 4.30 23.59 5.34
C SER A 95 3.72 22.16 5.26
N GLN A 96 3.11 21.63 6.32
CA GLN A 96 2.58 20.27 6.31
C GLN A 96 1.07 20.23 6.00
N PHE A 97 0.69 19.35 5.07
CA PHE A 97 -0.71 19.18 4.68
C PHE A 97 -1.46 18.31 5.72
N ASN A 98 -2.77 18.57 5.87
CA ASN A 98 -3.65 17.67 6.60
C ASN A 98 -4.02 16.48 5.71
N VAL A 99 -3.52 15.29 6.04
CA VAL A 99 -3.71 14.07 5.27
C VAL A 99 -5.18 13.63 5.23
N GLU A 100 -5.96 13.82 6.30
CA GLU A 100 -7.39 13.45 6.36
C GLU A 100 -8.19 14.25 5.32
N ARG A 101 -7.94 15.56 5.22
CA ARG A 101 -8.58 16.42 4.21
C ARG A 101 -8.19 16.04 2.79
N ILE A 102 -6.92 15.70 2.60
CA ILE A 102 -6.43 15.23 1.29
C ILE A 102 -7.10 13.92 0.93
N LEU A 103 -7.12 12.94 1.83
CA LEU A 103 -7.79 11.66 1.55
C LEU A 103 -9.27 11.87 1.26
N LYS A 104 -9.98 12.66 2.06
CA LYS A 104 -11.40 12.99 1.78
C LYS A 104 -11.62 13.61 0.40
N ALA A 105 -10.64 14.36 -0.12
CA ALA A 105 -10.73 14.94 -1.46
C ALA A 105 -10.32 14.00 -2.59
N PHE A 106 -9.53 12.95 -2.28
CA PHE A 106 -8.90 12.08 -3.28
C PHE A 106 -9.40 10.63 -3.25
N LEU A 107 -10.01 10.15 -2.16
CA LEU A 107 -10.57 8.80 -2.12
C LEU A 107 -11.82 8.69 -3.01
N PRO A 108 -12.03 7.54 -3.70
CA PRO A 108 -13.26 7.27 -4.41
C PRO A 108 -14.43 7.06 -3.42
N GLU A 109 -15.62 7.48 -3.81
CA GLU A 109 -16.85 7.29 -3.00
C GLU A 109 -17.16 5.81 -2.73
N ALA A 110 -16.63 4.91 -3.54
CA ALA A 110 -16.76 3.47 -3.36
C ALA A 110 -16.06 2.94 -2.10
N ILE A 111 -15.08 3.68 -1.53
CA ILE A 111 -14.43 3.32 -0.27
C ILE A 111 -15.31 3.82 0.89
N PRO A 112 -15.91 2.91 1.70
CA PRO A 112 -16.82 3.27 2.76
C PRO A 112 -16.11 3.98 3.92
N GLU A 113 -16.89 4.56 4.83
CA GLU A 113 -16.33 5.27 6.00
C GLU A 113 -15.82 4.31 7.09
N THR A 114 -16.34 3.07 7.15
CA THR A 114 -16.01 2.12 8.21
C THR A 114 -15.47 0.78 7.65
N PHE A 115 -14.64 0.11 8.43
CA PHE A 115 -14.15 -1.25 8.10
C PHE A 115 -15.29 -2.27 7.98
N ALA A 116 -16.36 -2.11 8.76
CA ALA A 116 -17.49 -3.05 8.78
C ALA A 116 -18.25 -3.13 7.44
N GLU A 117 -18.14 -2.09 6.61
CA GLU A 117 -18.79 -2.03 5.29
C GLU A 117 -17.92 -2.61 4.16
N LEU A 118 -16.67 -3.00 4.46
CA LEU A 118 -15.78 -3.62 3.49
C LEU A 118 -16.25 -5.04 3.15
N LYS A 119 -16.08 -5.46 1.90
CA LYS A 119 -16.43 -6.80 1.41
C LYS A 119 -15.37 -7.84 1.75
N ILE A 120 -14.12 -7.40 1.98
CA ILE A 120 -12.97 -8.24 2.32
C ILE A 120 -12.33 -7.65 3.57
N PRO A 121 -11.97 -8.47 4.59
CA PRO A 121 -11.24 -8.01 5.77
C PRO A 121 -9.94 -7.29 5.38
N LEU A 122 -9.72 -6.11 5.96
CA LEU A 122 -8.55 -5.27 5.71
C LEU A 122 -7.85 -4.93 7.02
N LYS A 123 -6.54 -5.16 7.08
CA LYS A 123 -5.66 -4.67 8.15
C LYS A 123 -4.85 -3.48 7.65
N VAL A 124 -5.02 -2.32 8.26
CA VAL A 124 -4.30 -1.07 7.94
C VAL A 124 -3.24 -0.81 8.99
N THR A 125 -1.99 -0.59 8.56
CA THR A 125 -0.89 -0.32 9.48
C THR A 125 -0.62 1.16 9.63
N ALA A 126 -0.25 1.59 10.84
CA ALA A 126 0.36 2.88 11.13
C ALA A 126 1.49 2.70 12.14
N THR A 127 2.30 3.73 12.34
CA THR A 127 3.35 3.74 13.37
C THR A 127 2.91 4.61 14.53
N ASP A 128 2.79 4.03 15.73
CA ASP A 128 2.58 4.77 16.98
C ASP A 128 3.91 5.43 17.39
N TYR A 129 3.99 6.75 17.20
CA TYR A 129 5.23 7.49 17.31
C TYR A 129 5.81 7.47 18.73
N PHE A 130 4.98 7.73 19.75
CA PHE A 130 5.42 7.72 21.15
C PHE A 130 5.31 6.35 21.80
N GLY A 131 4.48 5.45 21.23
CA GLY A 131 4.38 4.07 21.68
C GLY A 131 5.52 3.18 21.16
N HIS A 132 6.32 3.66 20.21
CA HIS A 132 7.44 2.95 19.58
C HIS A 132 7.06 1.57 19.03
N LYS A 133 5.87 1.46 18.44
CA LYS A 133 5.31 0.17 18.01
C LYS A 133 4.43 0.30 16.76
N LEU A 134 4.19 -0.83 16.14
CA LEU A 134 3.19 -0.96 15.09
C LEU A 134 1.78 -0.74 15.68
N ALA A 135 0.97 0.06 15.00
CA ALA A 135 -0.46 0.11 15.19
C ALA A 135 -1.14 -0.58 13.99
N VAL A 136 -2.09 -1.47 14.26
CA VAL A 136 -2.90 -2.16 13.26
C VAL A 136 -4.35 -1.81 13.50
N PHE A 137 -5.07 -1.43 12.46
CA PHE A 137 -6.49 -1.10 12.48
C PHE A 137 -7.23 -2.06 11.56
N GLU A 138 -8.31 -2.64 12.05
CA GLU A 138 -9.19 -3.58 11.33
C GLU A 138 -10.67 -3.34 11.63
N ASP A 139 -10.96 -2.32 12.44
CA ASP A 139 -12.30 -1.88 12.82
C ASP A 139 -12.42 -0.37 12.97
N GLY A 140 -13.67 0.10 13.14
CA GLY A 140 -14.01 1.50 13.34
C GLY A 140 -13.89 2.34 12.06
N ASP A 141 -13.44 3.59 12.20
CA ASP A 141 -13.31 4.56 11.11
C ASP A 141 -12.15 4.21 10.18
N LEU A 142 -12.47 3.82 8.95
CA LEU A 142 -11.53 3.44 7.91
C LEU A 142 -10.75 4.66 7.39
N HIS A 143 -11.42 5.78 7.16
CA HIS A 143 -10.77 6.97 6.59
C HIS A 143 -9.70 7.53 7.53
N SER A 144 -9.97 7.54 8.84
CA SER A 144 -8.99 7.93 9.86
C SER A 144 -7.80 6.95 9.92
N ALA A 145 -8.05 5.65 9.77
CA ALA A 145 -6.97 4.65 9.72
C ALA A 145 -6.08 4.81 8.47
N LEU A 146 -6.70 5.02 7.29
CA LEU A 146 -5.98 5.29 6.04
C LEU A 146 -5.15 6.59 6.14
N ALA A 147 -5.71 7.63 6.78
CA ALA A 147 -5.00 8.87 7.02
C ALA A 147 -3.77 8.68 7.92
N ALA A 148 -3.92 7.94 9.03
CA ALA A 148 -2.80 7.60 9.90
C ALA A 148 -1.72 6.79 9.16
N SER A 149 -2.14 5.82 8.35
CA SER A 149 -1.26 4.97 7.53
C SER A 149 -0.45 5.76 6.50
N ALA A 150 -1.05 6.81 5.92
CA ALA A 150 -0.44 7.63 4.87
C ALA A 150 0.22 8.92 5.39
N ALA A 151 0.33 9.12 6.69
CA ALA A 151 0.88 10.32 7.30
C ALA A 151 2.41 10.38 7.22
N ILE A 152 2.95 10.53 5.98
CA ILE A 152 4.38 10.61 5.70
C ILE A 152 5.00 11.81 6.44
N PRO A 153 6.00 11.60 7.33
CA PRO A 153 6.71 12.68 8.01
C PRO A 153 7.28 13.71 7.02
N ALA A 154 7.31 14.96 7.44
CA ALA A 154 7.72 16.13 6.66
C ALA A 154 6.76 16.52 5.51
N VAL A 155 5.88 15.62 5.04
CA VAL A 155 4.86 15.92 4.01
C VAL A 155 3.51 16.21 4.67
N PHE A 156 3.09 15.33 5.57
CA PHE A 156 1.80 15.40 6.24
C PHE A 156 1.95 15.63 7.74
N ARG A 157 0.92 16.22 8.34
CA ARG A 157 0.81 16.27 9.79
C ARG A 157 0.52 14.87 10.33
N PRO A 158 1.10 14.50 11.48
CA PRO A 158 0.71 13.27 12.16
C PRO A 158 -0.78 13.26 12.47
N VAL A 159 -1.38 12.09 12.52
CA VAL A 159 -2.79 11.89 12.87
C VAL A 159 -2.88 11.52 14.35
N THR A 160 -3.78 12.16 15.08
CA THR A 160 -4.10 11.77 16.46
C THR A 160 -5.36 10.91 16.45
N ARG A 161 -5.23 9.64 16.89
CA ARG A 161 -6.36 8.70 17.00
C ARG A 161 -6.23 7.92 18.31
N ASP A 162 -7.32 7.84 19.07
CA ASP A 162 -7.38 7.15 20.37
C ASP A 162 -6.25 7.57 21.32
N GLY A 163 -5.95 8.88 21.37
CA GLY A 163 -4.88 9.45 22.21
C GLY A 163 -3.44 9.14 21.74
N ARG A 164 -3.27 8.44 20.60
CA ARG A 164 -1.96 8.10 20.02
C ARG A 164 -1.61 9.05 18.88
N LEU A 165 -0.35 9.44 18.82
CA LEU A 165 0.20 10.19 17.68
C LEU A 165 0.73 9.21 16.64
N LEU A 166 0.10 9.18 15.46
CA LEU A 166 0.35 8.20 14.42
C LEU A 166 1.01 8.84 13.21
N ILE A 167 1.97 8.12 12.64
CA ILE A 167 2.66 8.45 11.39
C ILE A 167 2.62 7.26 10.44
N ASP A 168 3.14 7.42 9.22
CA ASP A 168 3.10 6.43 8.13
C ASP A 168 3.47 5.02 8.60
N GLY A 169 2.65 4.05 8.20
CA GLY A 169 2.79 2.65 8.59
C GLY A 169 4.04 1.97 8.01
N GLY A 170 4.51 2.43 6.85
CA GLY A 170 5.70 1.90 6.19
C GLY A 170 6.99 2.10 6.98
N ILE A 171 7.01 3.02 7.94
CA ILE A 171 8.17 3.25 8.81
C ILE A 171 8.41 2.04 9.72
N TYR A 172 7.36 1.37 10.19
CA TYR A 172 7.47 0.21 11.08
C TYR A 172 7.28 -1.11 10.35
N ASN A 173 6.30 -1.17 9.42
CA ASN A 173 5.99 -2.37 8.64
C ASN A 173 5.77 -2.03 7.16
N PRO A 174 6.85 -1.95 6.36
CA PRO A 174 6.77 -1.51 4.96
C PRO A 174 5.88 -2.40 4.08
N VAL A 175 5.90 -3.71 4.28
CA VAL A 175 5.11 -4.69 3.53
C VAL A 175 4.50 -5.67 4.53
N PRO A 176 3.22 -5.52 4.91
CA PRO A 176 2.63 -6.16 6.10
C PRO A 176 2.11 -7.59 5.85
N PHE A 177 2.85 -8.44 5.12
CA PHE A 177 2.46 -9.83 4.83
C PHE A 177 2.43 -10.73 6.07
N ASP A 178 3.23 -10.40 7.08
CA ASP A 178 3.26 -11.08 8.38
C ASP A 178 1.93 -10.99 9.15
N LEU A 179 1.15 -9.94 8.90
CA LEU A 179 -0.14 -9.75 9.57
C LEU A 179 -1.25 -10.68 9.07
N ILE A 180 -1.05 -11.30 7.92
CA ILE A 180 -2.04 -12.17 7.27
C ILE A 180 -1.46 -13.56 6.92
N GLU A 181 -0.30 -13.91 7.46
CA GLU A 181 0.40 -15.18 7.14
C GLU A 181 -0.42 -16.43 7.46
N ASN A 182 -1.36 -16.33 8.42
CA ASN A 182 -2.22 -17.43 8.84
C ASN A 182 -3.68 -17.28 8.34
N ASP A 183 -3.99 -16.20 7.61
CA ASP A 183 -5.37 -15.90 7.20
C ASP A 183 -5.73 -16.56 5.86
N ALA A 184 -4.74 -17.05 5.09
CA ALA A 184 -4.96 -17.69 3.80
C ALA A 184 -3.91 -18.76 3.50
N ASP A 185 -4.22 -19.62 2.49
CA ASP A 185 -3.31 -20.69 2.05
C ASP A 185 -2.09 -20.18 1.27
N ILE A 186 -2.25 -19.11 0.51
CA ILE A 186 -1.20 -18.48 -0.32
C ILE A 186 -1.17 -17.00 0.00
N ILE A 187 -0.01 -16.51 0.40
CA ILE A 187 0.22 -15.10 0.71
C ILE A 187 1.02 -14.44 -0.41
N ILE A 188 0.48 -13.34 -0.93
CA ILE A 188 1.13 -12.48 -1.91
C ILE A 188 1.58 -11.20 -1.22
N GLY A 189 2.87 -10.91 -1.21
CA GLY A 189 3.42 -9.62 -0.77
C GLY A 189 3.80 -8.76 -1.96
N VAL A 190 3.46 -7.48 -1.94
CA VAL A 190 3.82 -6.52 -3.00
C VAL A 190 4.68 -5.42 -2.42
N ASP A 191 5.96 -5.43 -2.77
CA ASP A 191 6.98 -4.50 -2.27
C ASP A 191 7.27 -3.41 -3.31
N VAL A 192 6.77 -2.21 -3.06
CA VAL A 192 6.95 -1.02 -3.90
C VAL A 192 7.84 0.05 -3.25
N VAL A 193 8.60 -0.33 -2.23
CA VAL A 193 9.51 0.60 -1.52
C VAL A 193 10.53 1.20 -2.49
N GLY A 194 11.04 0.42 -3.44
CA GLY A 194 12.09 0.82 -4.36
C GLY A 194 13.41 1.12 -3.63
N ALA A 195 14.44 1.52 -4.38
CA ALA A 195 15.76 1.91 -3.87
C ALA A 195 16.13 3.30 -4.37
N PRO A 196 16.99 4.04 -3.65
CA PRO A 196 17.65 5.20 -4.25
C PRO A 196 18.46 4.78 -5.48
N GLU A 197 18.26 5.45 -6.61
CA GLU A 197 19.03 5.24 -7.83
C GLU A 197 19.93 6.45 -8.11
N GLU A 198 21.10 6.19 -8.67
CA GLU A 198 22.00 7.24 -9.12
C GLU A 198 21.40 7.89 -10.37
N ALA A 199 20.79 9.06 -10.19
CA ALA A 199 20.16 9.80 -11.28
C ALA A 199 21.15 10.81 -11.86
N ASP A 200 21.52 10.65 -13.13
CA ASP A 200 22.19 11.63 -14.01
C ASP A 200 23.22 12.57 -13.33
N ARG A 201 24.17 12.02 -12.55
CA ARG A 201 25.33 12.71 -11.95
C ARG A 201 25.03 13.96 -11.10
N LYS A 202 23.77 14.20 -10.70
CA LYS A 202 23.42 15.27 -9.77
C LYS A 202 23.52 14.76 -8.34
N GLN A 203 24.22 15.51 -7.50
CA GLN A 203 24.21 15.23 -6.06
C GLN A 203 22.78 15.33 -5.53
N PRO A 204 22.31 14.35 -4.72
CA PRO A 204 20.99 14.40 -4.14
C PRO A 204 20.85 15.57 -3.17
N THR A 205 19.68 16.21 -3.16
CA THR A 205 19.35 17.25 -2.17
C THR A 205 19.16 16.64 -0.78
N SER A 206 19.18 17.47 0.28
CA SER A 206 18.90 17.01 1.65
C SER A 206 17.55 16.30 1.76
N VAL A 207 16.54 16.75 1.00
CA VAL A 207 15.22 16.12 0.95
C VAL A 207 15.30 14.74 0.26
N ASP A 208 16.02 14.62 -0.85
CA ASP A 208 16.24 13.34 -1.53
C ASP A 208 16.97 12.35 -0.61
N LEU A 209 17.99 12.82 0.13
CA LEU A 209 18.73 12.00 1.10
C LEU A 209 17.84 11.53 2.26
N MET A 210 16.95 12.39 2.78
CA MET A 210 16.02 12.02 3.85
C MET A 210 15.04 10.92 3.40
N PHE A 211 14.43 11.07 2.22
CA PHE A 211 13.55 10.04 1.66
C PHE A 211 14.33 8.78 1.29
N GLY A 212 15.52 8.92 0.71
CA GLY A 212 16.39 7.80 0.37
C GLY A 212 16.82 7.01 1.61
N ALA A 213 17.22 7.68 2.69
CA ALA A 213 17.54 7.03 3.97
C ALA A 213 16.34 6.24 4.52
N THR A 214 15.14 6.84 4.48
CA THR A 214 13.91 6.14 4.89
C THR A 214 13.67 4.90 4.03
N GLN A 215 13.86 4.98 2.70
CA GLN A 215 13.74 3.82 1.81
C GLN A 215 14.72 2.70 2.19
N LEU A 216 15.99 3.04 2.43
CA LEU A 216 17.00 2.05 2.84
C LEU A 216 16.65 1.38 4.16
N MET A 217 16.13 2.14 5.14
CA MET A 217 15.64 1.56 6.40
C MET A 217 14.44 0.63 6.17
N MET A 218 13.46 1.03 5.35
CA MET A 218 12.31 0.20 5.01
C MET A 218 12.73 -1.09 4.28
N GLN A 219 13.69 -1.03 3.36
CA GLN A 219 14.27 -2.21 2.71
C GLN A 219 14.95 -3.14 3.71
N SER A 220 15.72 -2.58 4.66
CA SER A 220 16.37 -3.37 5.71
C SER A 220 15.36 -4.08 6.60
N ILE A 221 14.26 -3.40 6.99
CA ILE A 221 13.16 -4.00 7.75
C ILE A 221 12.54 -5.15 6.96
N THR A 222 12.18 -4.92 5.70
CA THR A 222 11.60 -5.97 4.83
C THR A 222 12.55 -7.16 4.65
N ALA A 223 13.85 -6.89 4.40
CA ALA A 223 14.85 -7.94 4.25
C ALA A 223 15.04 -8.79 5.51
N ASN A 224 15.00 -8.17 6.69
CA ASN A 224 15.08 -8.90 7.96
C ASN A 224 13.81 -9.71 8.24
N LYS A 225 12.64 -9.17 7.93
CA LYS A 225 11.36 -9.90 8.05
C LYS A 225 11.34 -11.13 7.14
N LEU A 226 11.81 -11.03 5.91
CA LEU A 226 11.89 -12.14 4.96
C LEU A 226 12.78 -13.30 5.42
N LYS A 227 13.64 -13.11 6.42
CA LYS A 227 14.42 -14.21 7.05
C LYS A 227 13.59 -15.02 8.04
N GLN A 228 12.54 -14.42 8.60
CA GLN A 228 11.70 -15.01 9.64
C GLN A 228 10.39 -15.56 9.07
N CYS A 229 9.75 -14.78 8.22
CA CYS A 229 8.47 -15.06 7.58
C CYS A 229 8.58 -14.66 6.10
N ARG A 230 8.08 -15.49 5.19
CA ARG A 230 8.08 -15.21 3.75
C ARG A 230 6.70 -15.39 3.18
N PRO A 231 6.22 -14.45 2.35
CA PRO A 231 5.05 -14.71 1.54
C PRO A 231 5.36 -15.80 0.51
N ASP A 232 4.36 -16.54 0.04
CA ASP A 232 4.51 -17.54 -1.02
C ASP A 232 4.94 -16.89 -2.33
N ILE A 233 4.45 -15.67 -2.60
CA ILE A 233 4.79 -14.85 -3.76
C ILE A 233 5.21 -13.45 -3.28
N LEU A 234 6.37 -12.98 -3.72
CA LEU A 234 6.84 -11.62 -3.46
C LEU A 234 7.03 -10.88 -4.80
N VAL A 235 6.12 -9.95 -5.07
CA VAL A 235 6.16 -9.09 -6.26
C VAL A 235 6.96 -7.83 -5.97
N ARG A 236 7.96 -7.53 -6.80
CA ARG A 236 8.79 -6.31 -6.71
C ARG A 236 8.84 -5.60 -8.04
N PRO A 237 7.93 -4.64 -8.27
CA PRO A 237 7.93 -3.84 -9.49
C PRO A 237 9.21 -3.00 -9.64
N ALA A 238 9.63 -2.76 -10.87
CA ALA A 238 10.76 -1.88 -11.18
C ALA A 238 10.35 -0.41 -11.06
N VAL A 239 10.18 0.08 -9.82
CA VAL A 239 9.65 1.43 -9.52
C VAL A 239 10.68 2.40 -8.93
N SER A 240 11.95 1.99 -8.80
CA SER A 240 12.99 2.74 -8.08
C SER A 240 13.25 4.13 -8.66
N ARG A 241 13.15 4.30 -9.97
CA ARG A 241 13.33 5.59 -10.68
C ARG A 241 12.26 6.65 -10.32
N TYR A 242 11.14 6.26 -9.73
CA TYR A 242 10.07 7.18 -9.34
C TYR A 242 10.27 7.66 -7.90
N ARG A 243 10.07 8.95 -7.68
CA ARG A 243 10.09 9.53 -6.34
C ARG A 243 8.78 9.26 -5.61
N VAL A 244 8.81 9.33 -4.29
CA VAL A 244 7.66 9.07 -3.41
C VAL A 244 6.44 9.96 -3.71
N LEU A 245 6.66 11.16 -4.27
CA LEU A 245 5.60 12.14 -4.60
C LEU A 245 5.32 12.28 -6.11
N ASP A 246 5.85 11.42 -6.97
CA ASP A 246 5.70 11.49 -8.43
C ASP A 246 4.32 11.04 -8.93
N PHE A 247 3.24 11.32 -8.19
CA PHE A 247 1.87 10.90 -8.54
C PHE A 247 1.40 11.38 -9.92
N LEU A 248 1.94 12.51 -10.41
CA LEU A 248 1.60 13.03 -11.75
C LEU A 248 2.24 12.24 -12.90
N LYS A 249 3.10 11.27 -12.59
CA LYS A 249 3.73 10.38 -13.58
C LYS A 249 2.99 9.05 -13.72
N ILE A 250 1.70 9.01 -13.37
CA ILE A 250 0.89 7.78 -13.37
C ILE A 250 0.97 7.03 -14.70
N ASP A 251 0.77 7.70 -15.85
CA ASP A 251 0.79 7.03 -17.15
C ASP A 251 2.16 6.40 -17.45
N ALA A 252 3.27 7.08 -17.13
CA ALA A 252 4.61 6.54 -17.33
C ALA A 252 4.87 5.34 -16.41
N LEU A 253 4.51 5.44 -15.13
CA LEU A 253 4.68 4.35 -14.16
C LEU A 253 3.88 3.12 -14.56
N MET A 254 2.60 3.30 -14.92
CA MET A 254 1.73 2.20 -15.35
C MET A 254 2.27 1.51 -16.59
N ASN A 255 2.73 2.27 -17.61
CA ASN A 255 3.30 1.68 -18.82
C ASN A 255 4.58 0.86 -18.55
N GLU A 256 5.43 1.31 -17.61
CA GLU A 256 6.69 0.63 -17.31
C GLU A 256 6.52 -0.59 -16.40
N THR A 257 5.42 -0.67 -15.66
CA THR A 257 5.19 -1.78 -14.72
C THR A 257 4.15 -2.78 -15.21
N VAL A 258 3.70 -2.67 -16.45
CA VAL A 258 2.63 -3.54 -17.01
C VAL A 258 2.98 -5.04 -16.99
N ASP A 259 4.26 -5.38 -17.16
CA ASP A 259 4.75 -6.77 -17.19
C ASP A 259 4.52 -7.52 -15.87
N ILE A 260 4.27 -6.80 -14.78
CA ILE A 260 3.90 -7.37 -13.47
C ILE A 260 2.70 -8.30 -13.57
N LYS A 261 1.73 -7.97 -14.43
CA LYS A 261 0.51 -8.76 -14.60
C LYS A 261 0.84 -10.20 -15.02
N ASP A 262 1.64 -10.34 -16.05
CA ASP A 262 2.01 -11.66 -16.58
C ASP A 262 2.98 -12.38 -15.67
N GLU A 263 3.89 -11.66 -15.00
CA GLU A 263 4.80 -12.24 -14.02
C GLU A 263 4.02 -12.82 -12.83
N LEU A 264 3.08 -12.06 -12.26
CA LEU A 264 2.25 -12.53 -11.15
C LEU A 264 1.42 -13.74 -11.53
N LYS A 265 0.78 -13.74 -12.71
CA LYS A 265 0.01 -14.89 -13.19
C LYS A 265 0.85 -16.17 -13.24
N ARG A 266 2.05 -16.10 -13.83
CA ARG A 266 2.98 -17.23 -13.87
C ARG A 266 3.40 -17.70 -12.47
N GLN A 267 3.64 -16.78 -11.53
CA GLN A 267 4.01 -17.13 -10.16
C GLN A 267 2.84 -17.79 -9.42
N VAL A 268 1.61 -17.31 -9.59
CA VAL A 268 0.40 -17.91 -9.02
C VAL A 268 0.20 -19.34 -9.54
N GLU A 269 0.25 -19.55 -10.85
CA GLU A 269 0.14 -20.88 -11.47
C GLU A 269 1.16 -21.86 -10.86
N LYS A 270 2.42 -21.44 -10.81
CA LYS A 270 3.52 -22.27 -10.27
C LYS A 270 3.29 -22.65 -8.79
N VAL A 271 2.85 -21.71 -7.96
CA VAL A 271 2.61 -21.96 -6.53
C VAL A 271 1.42 -22.90 -6.33
N VAL A 272 0.33 -22.68 -7.08
CA VAL A 272 -0.89 -23.53 -7.04
C VAL A 272 -0.55 -24.95 -7.48
N GLU A 273 0.18 -25.13 -8.58
CA GLU A 273 0.63 -26.46 -9.05
C GLU A 273 1.51 -27.18 -8.03
N ALA A 274 2.48 -26.47 -7.43
CA ALA A 274 3.36 -27.04 -6.42
C ALA A 274 2.56 -27.55 -5.20
N ARG A 275 1.55 -26.79 -4.73
CA ARG A 275 0.68 -27.19 -3.61
C ARG A 275 -0.19 -28.40 -3.98
N ASN A 276 -0.77 -28.41 -5.17
CA ASN A 276 -1.59 -29.52 -5.64
C ASN A 276 -0.76 -30.82 -5.71
N ASN A 277 0.44 -30.75 -6.25
CA ASN A 277 1.36 -31.90 -6.33
C ASN A 277 1.77 -32.41 -4.94
N ALA A 278 2.03 -31.51 -3.98
CA ALA A 278 2.31 -31.87 -2.60
C ALA A 278 1.11 -32.54 -1.91
N ALA A 279 -0.10 -32.06 -2.15
CA ALA A 279 -1.33 -32.65 -1.61
C ALA A 279 -1.59 -34.06 -2.17
N ILE A 280 -1.35 -34.30 -3.47
CA ILE A 280 -1.47 -35.61 -4.11
C ILE A 280 -0.44 -36.59 -3.51
N LYS A 281 0.82 -36.19 -3.33
CA LYS A 281 1.85 -37.02 -2.73
C LYS A 281 1.49 -37.44 -1.30
N ARG A 282 0.97 -36.50 -0.47
CA ARG A 282 0.53 -36.78 0.90
C ARG A 282 -0.65 -37.77 0.96
N ARG A 283 -1.62 -37.68 0.02
CA ARG A 283 -2.73 -38.64 -0.06
C ARG A 283 -2.26 -40.04 -0.45
N ARG A 284 -1.34 -40.17 -1.42
CA ARG A 284 -0.78 -41.47 -1.84
C ARG A 284 0.06 -42.11 -0.74
N GLY A 285 0.84 -41.33 0.02
CA GLY A 285 1.60 -41.85 1.15
C GLY A 285 0.77 -42.37 2.33
N LYS A 286 -0.46 -41.86 2.51
CA LYS A 286 -1.38 -42.34 3.56
C LYS A 286 -2.18 -43.58 3.16
N GLN A 287 -2.18 -44.00 1.88
CA GLN A 287 -2.87 -45.21 1.40
C GLN A 287 -1.97 -46.44 1.36
N VAL A 288 -0.68 -46.28 1.57
CA VAL A 288 0.33 -47.34 1.49
C VAL A 288 0.88 -47.73 2.88
N GLY A 289 0.52 -47.05 3.93
CA GLY A 289 0.81 -47.38 5.32
C GLY A 289 -0.43 -47.79 6.08
#